data_4b174429852f605ca25306c5f1a46571
#
_entry.id   4b174429852f605ca25306c5f1a46571
#
_cell.length_a   1.000
_cell.length_b   1.000
_cell.length_c   1.000
_cell.angle_alpha   90.00
_cell.angle_beta   90.00
_cell.angle_gamma   90.00
#
_symmetry.space_group_name_H-M   'P 1'
#
loop_
_entity.id
_entity.type
_entity.pdbx_description
1 polymer ?
#
loop_
_entity_poly.entity_id
_entity_poly.type
_entity_poly.pdbx_seq_one_letter_code
_entity_poly.pdbx_strand_id
1 'polypeptide(L)'
;MREDKNENRWDKLLQIHTMGRDDSRSDLYRYPYEPTPYCVLERMANTGMIRKGNTLLDYGCGKGRVDFFLSAQTRCQSIGVEYDDRIYAKAMENKKAAASGARTEFVLESAENFPVPVEVDRVYFFNPFSLETVSYT
;
A
#
# COMPACT_ATOMS: atom_id res chain seq x y z
N MET A 1 -14.61 -14.19 -12.61
CA MET A 1 -13.95 -14.84 -11.50
C MET A 1 -14.23 -14.13 -10.21
N ARG A 2 -14.33 -14.87 -9.12
CA ARG A 2 -14.64 -14.29 -7.80
C ARG A 2 -13.63 -13.23 -7.37
N GLU A 3 -12.35 -13.51 -7.54
CA GLU A 3 -11.29 -12.60 -7.14
C GLU A 3 -11.38 -11.29 -7.92
N ASP A 4 -11.57 -11.37 -9.24
CA ASP A 4 -11.67 -10.18 -10.07
C ASP A 4 -12.89 -9.34 -9.69
N LYS A 5 -14.00 -9.96 -9.39
CA LYS A 5 -15.21 -9.24 -8.97
C LYS A 5 -15.00 -8.54 -7.64
N ASN A 6 -14.36 -9.22 -6.67
CA ASN A 6 -14.08 -8.63 -5.37
C ASN A 6 -13.09 -7.48 -5.49
N GLU A 7 -12.06 -7.66 -6.32
CA GLU A 7 -11.06 -6.63 -6.55
C GLU A 7 -11.66 -5.38 -7.17
N ASN A 8 -12.48 -5.56 -8.20
CA ASN A 8 -13.16 -4.44 -8.87
C ASN A 8 -14.14 -3.74 -7.94
N ARG A 9 -14.86 -4.50 -7.16
CA ARG A 9 -15.85 -3.95 -6.23
C ARG A 9 -15.20 -3.05 -5.19
N TRP A 10 -14.10 -3.50 -4.59
CA TRP A 10 -13.41 -2.72 -3.58
C TRP A 10 -12.76 -1.47 -4.18
N ASP A 11 -12.09 -1.59 -5.33
CA ASP A 11 -11.53 -0.42 -6.01
C ASP A 11 -12.61 0.62 -6.27
N LYS A 12 -13.77 0.18 -6.72
CA LYS A 12 -14.88 1.08 -7.01
C LYS A 12 -15.43 1.76 -5.76
N LEU A 13 -15.62 0.98 -4.69
CA LEU A 13 -16.09 1.51 -3.41
C LEU A 13 -15.13 2.54 -2.83
N LEU A 14 -13.83 2.29 -2.95
CA LEU A 14 -12.79 3.18 -2.44
C LEU A 14 -12.49 4.34 -3.39
N GLN A 15 -13.01 4.30 -4.60
CA GLN A 15 -12.78 5.29 -5.65
C GLN A 15 -11.31 5.38 -6.05
N ILE A 16 -10.70 4.21 -6.24
CA ILE A 16 -9.29 4.11 -6.63
C ILE A 16 -9.13 3.12 -7.78
N HIS A 17 -7.96 3.14 -8.40
CA HIS A 17 -7.58 2.22 -9.46
C HIS A 17 -6.27 1.55 -9.10
N THR A 18 -6.33 0.32 -8.62
CA THR A 18 -5.14 -0.42 -8.17
C THR A 18 -4.98 -1.78 -8.85
N MET A 19 -5.88 -2.12 -9.78
CA MET A 19 -5.82 -3.39 -10.47
C MET A 19 -4.63 -3.47 -11.41
N GLY A 20 -4.25 -4.69 -11.73
CA GLY A 20 -3.21 -4.96 -12.70
C GLY A 20 -1.82 -5.06 -12.11
N ARG A 21 -0.95 -5.67 -12.88
CA ARG A 21 0.46 -5.86 -12.52
C ARG A 21 1.30 -4.91 -13.35
N ASP A 22 2.28 -4.29 -12.73
CA ASP A 22 3.22 -3.41 -13.41
C ASP A 22 4.64 -3.82 -13.05
N ASP A 23 5.37 -4.41 -13.99
CA ASP A 23 6.73 -4.87 -13.79
C ASP A 23 7.76 -4.13 -14.67
N SER A 24 7.35 -2.99 -15.25
CA SER A 24 8.19 -2.24 -16.16
C SER A 24 9.50 -1.76 -15.55
N ARG A 25 9.56 -1.64 -14.24
CA ARG A 25 10.75 -1.20 -13.52
C ARG A 25 11.24 -2.20 -12.49
N SER A 26 10.80 -3.46 -12.59
CA SER A 26 11.32 -4.49 -11.70
C SER A 26 12.77 -4.77 -12.03
N ASP A 27 13.56 -5.09 -11.02
CA ASP A 27 14.97 -5.39 -11.16
C ASP A 27 15.36 -6.50 -10.17
N LEU A 28 16.66 -6.70 -9.98
CA LEU A 28 17.18 -7.78 -9.14
C LEU A 28 16.73 -7.67 -7.68
N TYR A 29 16.48 -6.48 -7.20
CA TYR A 29 16.19 -6.21 -5.78
C TYR A 29 14.77 -5.71 -5.53
N ARG A 30 13.96 -5.58 -6.56
CA ARG A 30 12.60 -5.06 -6.47
C ARG A 30 11.64 -5.99 -7.19
N TYR A 31 10.53 -6.28 -6.57
CA TYR A 31 9.47 -7.04 -7.22
C TYR A 31 8.61 -6.11 -8.05
N PRO A 32 8.00 -6.62 -9.14
CA PRO A 32 7.04 -5.81 -9.89
C PRO A 32 5.84 -5.45 -9.01
N TYR A 33 5.15 -4.38 -9.38
CA TYR A 33 3.93 -4.02 -8.68
C TYR A 33 2.90 -5.14 -8.84
N GLU A 34 2.36 -5.58 -7.73
CA GLU A 34 1.31 -6.57 -7.69
C GLU A 34 0.52 -6.32 -6.41
N PRO A 35 -0.76 -5.91 -6.53
CA PRO A 35 -1.50 -5.51 -5.35
C PRO A 35 -1.85 -6.69 -4.45
N THR A 36 -1.84 -6.45 -3.14
CA THR A 36 -2.31 -7.44 -2.17
C THR A 36 -3.80 -7.69 -2.40
N PRO A 37 -4.23 -8.95 -2.49
CA PRO A 37 -5.66 -9.23 -2.67
C PRO A 37 -6.50 -8.64 -1.55
N TYR A 38 -7.66 -8.11 -1.89
CA TYR A 38 -8.54 -7.52 -0.89
C TYR A 38 -9.00 -8.49 0.17
N CYS A 39 -9.15 -9.78 -0.16
CA CYS A 39 -9.53 -10.76 0.85
C CYS A 39 -8.51 -10.86 1.99
N VAL A 40 -7.22 -10.66 1.68
CA VAL A 40 -6.17 -10.62 2.69
C VAL A 40 -6.31 -9.36 3.54
N LEU A 41 -6.56 -8.23 2.90
CA LEU A 41 -6.74 -6.95 3.61
C LEU A 41 -7.98 -6.96 4.50
N GLU A 42 -9.06 -7.59 4.03
CA GLU A 42 -10.27 -7.77 4.84
C GLU A 42 -9.95 -8.54 6.14
N ARG A 43 -9.18 -9.61 6.03
CA ARG A 43 -8.76 -10.37 7.20
C ARG A 43 -7.92 -9.53 8.15
N MET A 44 -6.98 -8.76 7.61
CA MET A 44 -6.15 -7.87 8.41
C MET A 44 -6.98 -6.85 9.18
N ALA A 45 -7.93 -6.22 8.50
CA ALA A 45 -8.79 -5.23 9.14
C ALA A 45 -9.62 -5.86 10.26
N ASN A 46 -10.04 -7.11 10.08
CA ASN A 46 -10.90 -7.80 11.06
C ASN A 46 -10.14 -8.31 12.29
N THR A 47 -8.82 -8.33 12.27
CA THR A 47 -8.04 -8.79 13.43
C THR A 47 -8.06 -7.81 14.61
N GLY A 48 -8.36 -6.55 14.34
CA GLY A 48 -8.27 -5.52 15.36
C GLY A 48 -6.86 -5.05 15.67
N MET A 49 -5.86 -5.53 14.92
CA MET A 49 -4.46 -5.13 15.12
C MET A 49 -4.19 -3.69 14.69
N ILE A 50 -5.01 -3.18 13.78
CA ILE A 50 -4.87 -1.81 13.27
C ILE A 50 -6.14 -1.05 13.64
N ARG A 51 -5.99 0.08 14.31
CA ARG A 51 -7.11 0.86 14.84
C ARG A 51 -6.95 2.34 14.51
N LYS A 52 -7.97 3.11 14.81
CA LYS A 52 -8.05 4.55 14.52
C LYS A 52 -6.83 5.34 15.02
N GLY A 53 -6.28 5.00 16.16
CA GLY A 53 -5.13 5.71 16.72
C GLY A 53 -3.78 5.32 16.14
N ASN A 54 -3.75 4.34 15.26
CA ASN A 54 -2.49 3.83 14.71
C ASN A 54 -2.05 4.62 13.48
N THR A 55 -0.74 4.63 13.24
CA THR A 55 -0.14 5.14 12.02
C THR A 55 0.62 4.01 11.35
N LEU A 56 0.16 3.62 10.18
CA LEU A 56 0.71 2.52 9.40
C LEU A 56 1.75 3.02 8.42
N LEU A 57 2.88 2.34 8.35
CA LEU A 57 3.88 2.56 7.31
C LEU A 57 3.83 1.38 6.35
N ASP A 58 3.61 1.66 5.06
CA ASP A 58 3.49 0.67 4.02
C ASP A 58 4.69 0.77 3.08
N TYR A 59 5.63 -0.13 3.21
CA TYR A 59 6.80 -0.18 2.34
C TYR A 59 6.43 -0.83 1.01
N GLY A 60 6.75 -0.13 -0.09
CA GLY A 60 6.39 -0.61 -1.41
C GLY A 60 4.89 -0.50 -1.64
N CYS A 61 4.34 0.69 -1.38
CA CYS A 61 2.89 0.88 -1.37
C CYS A 61 2.21 0.74 -2.73
N GLY A 62 2.97 0.77 -3.82
CA GLY A 62 2.40 0.69 -5.15
C GLY A 62 1.40 1.81 -5.40
N LYS A 63 0.24 1.46 -5.90
CA LYS A 63 -0.83 2.43 -6.21
C LYS A 63 -1.66 2.80 -4.97
N GLY A 64 -1.28 2.28 -3.79
CA GLY A 64 -1.88 2.69 -2.52
C GLY A 64 -3.02 1.83 -2.01
N ARG A 65 -3.26 0.67 -2.59
CA ARG A 65 -4.41 -0.17 -2.19
C ARG A 65 -4.49 -0.43 -0.69
N VAL A 66 -3.37 -0.87 -0.09
CA VAL A 66 -3.32 -1.20 1.34
C VAL A 66 -3.65 0.03 2.17
N ASP A 67 -3.05 1.16 1.82
CA ASP A 67 -3.23 2.42 2.54
C ASP A 67 -4.67 2.89 2.50
N PHE A 68 -5.25 2.96 1.30
CA PHE A 68 -6.63 3.44 1.15
C PHE A 68 -7.62 2.50 1.81
N PHE A 69 -7.43 1.19 1.65
CA PHE A 69 -8.33 0.21 2.24
C PHE A 69 -8.31 0.25 3.76
N LEU A 70 -7.11 0.15 4.35
CA LEU A 70 -7.00 0.11 5.81
C LEU A 70 -7.41 1.43 6.45
N SER A 71 -7.08 2.56 5.83
CA SER A 71 -7.53 3.86 6.33
C SER A 71 -9.04 4.01 6.25
N ALA A 72 -9.68 3.45 5.22
CA ALA A 72 -11.13 3.49 5.10
C ALA A 72 -11.79 2.57 6.15
N GLN A 73 -11.26 1.37 6.36
CA GLN A 73 -11.87 0.37 7.24
C GLN A 73 -11.59 0.61 8.71
N THR A 74 -10.40 1.07 9.05
CA THR A 74 -9.98 1.20 10.45
C THR A 74 -9.84 2.64 10.92
N ARG A 75 -9.86 3.59 9.98
CA ARG A 75 -9.63 5.02 10.21
C ARG A 75 -8.22 5.33 10.71
N CYS A 76 -7.27 4.43 10.47
CA CYS A 76 -5.88 4.69 10.79
C CYS A 76 -5.28 5.72 9.83
N GLN A 77 -4.16 6.32 10.23
CA GLN A 77 -3.33 7.10 9.32
C GLN A 77 -2.40 6.14 8.59
N SER A 78 -2.07 6.41 7.34
CA SER A 78 -1.11 5.59 6.62
C SER A 78 -0.14 6.43 5.82
N ILE A 79 1.10 5.93 5.74
CA ILE A 79 2.18 6.52 4.97
C ILE A 79 2.69 5.43 4.04
N GLY A 80 2.56 5.65 2.73
CA GLY A 80 3.05 4.71 1.73
C GLY A 80 4.35 5.19 1.12
N VAL A 81 5.31 4.28 0.99
CA VAL A 81 6.61 4.58 0.39
C VAL A 81 6.74 3.79 -0.89
N GLU A 82 7.00 4.47 -2.00
CA GLU A 82 7.14 3.85 -3.31
C GLU A 82 8.34 4.43 -4.03
N TYR A 83 9.19 3.57 -4.63
CA TYR A 83 10.39 4.04 -5.31
C TYR A 83 10.18 4.34 -6.80
N ASP A 84 9.16 3.73 -7.41
CA ASP A 84 8.88 3.91 -8.84
C ASP A 84 8.04 5.16 -9.04
N ASP A 85 8.59 6.15 -9.74
CA ASP A 85 7.94 7.44 -9.93
C ASP A 85 6.61 7.34 -10.68
N ARG A 86 6.48 6.40 -11.61
CA ARG A 86 5.24 6.24 -12.37
C ARG A 86 4.14 5.62 -11.53
N ILE A 87 4.50 4.64 -10.71
CA ILE A 87 3.54 4.00 -9.80
C ILE A 87 3.16 4.97 -8.68
N TYR A 88 4.13 5.70 -8.15
CA TYR A 88 3.89 6.75 -7.16
C TYR A 88 2.87 7.78 -7.69
N ALA A 89 3.02 8.19 -8.96
CA ALA A 89 2.08 9.14 -9.56
C ALA A 89 0.66 8.60 -9.58
N LYS A 90 0.49 7.29 -9.79
CA LYS A 90 -0.82 6.65 -9.76
C LYS A 90 -1.41 6.65 -8.35
N ALA A 91 -0.58 6.43 -7.32
CA ALA A 91 -1.03 6.53 -5.94
C ALA A 91 -1.50 7.95 -5.61
N MET A 92 -0.77 8.96 -6.05
CA MET A 92 -1.15 10.35 -5.83
C MET A 92 -2.44 10.71 -6.56
N GLU A 93 -2.65 10.15 -7.74
CA GLU A 93 -3.89 10.35 -8.47
C GLU A 93 -5.06 9.70 -7.75
N ASN A 94 -4.86 8.48 -7.25
CA ASN A 94 -5.86 7.80 -6.43
C ASN A 94 -6.21 8.61 -5.18
N LYS A 95 -5.22 9.22 -4.55
CA LYS A 95 -5.44 10.01 -3.33
C LYS A 95 -6.43 11.14 -3.54
N LYS A 96 -6.41 11.75 -4.71
CA LYS A 96 -7.32 12.86 -5.02
C LYS A 96 -8.79 12.44 -5.04
N ALA A 97 -9.06 11.22 -5.48
CA ALA A 97 -10.43 10.70 -5.62
C ALA A 97 -10.90 9.88 -4.43
N ALA A 98 -9.97 9.27 -3.70
CA ALA A 98 -10.31 8.31 -2.65
C ALA A 98 -10.99 8.98 -1.46
N ALA A 99 -12.02 8.33 -0.93
CA ALA A 99 -12.71 8.79 0.27
C ALA A 99 -11.78 8.87 1.47
N SER A 100 -10.82 7.94 1.57
CA SER A 100 -9.85 7.89 2.66
C SER A 100 -8.57 8.68 2.37
N GLY A 101 -8.53 9.42 1.27
CA GLY A 101 -7.31 10.12 0.84
C GLY A 101 -6.73 11.08 1.88
N ALA A 102 -7.58 11.70 2.68
CA ALA A 102 -7.14 12.65 3.70
C ALA A 102 -6.31 11.98 4.82
N ARG A 103 -6.46 10.67 4.99
CA ARG A 103 -5.72 9.92 6.01
C ARG A 103 -4.50 9.19 5.46
N THR A 104 -4.19 9.41 4.18
CA THR A 104 -3.06 8.74 3.52
C THR A 104 -2.03 9.76 3.07
N GLU A 105 -0.76 9.38 3.16
CA GLU A 105 0.34 10.16 2.61
C GLU A 105 1.22 9.22 1.80
N PHE A 106 1.81 9.72 0.72
CA PHE A 106 2.71 8.93 -0.12
C PHE A 106 4.03 9.66 -0.30
N VAL A 107 5.12 8.89 -0.26
CA VAL A 107 6.47 9.41 -0.38
C VAL A 107 7.17 8.66 -1.52
N LEU A 108 7.80 9.42 -2.42
CA LEU A 108 8.62 8.86 -3.49
C LEU A 108 10.03 8.67 -2.96
N GLU A 109 10.34 7.46 -2.54
CA GLU A 109 11.64 7.14 -1.98
C GLU A 109 11.85 5.63 -2.01
N SER A 110 13.11 5.22 -1.97
CA SER A 110 13.46 3.83 -1.80
C SER A 110 13.23 3.45 -0.34
N ALA A 111 12.67 2.26 -0.11
CA ALA A 111 12.32 1.84 1.25
C ALA A 111 13.53 1.79 2.18
N GLU A 112 14.68 1.34 1.67
CA GLU A 112 15.90 1.26 2.47
C GLU A 112 16.47 2.61 2.86
N ASN A 113 16.05 3.69 2.19
CA ASN A 113 16.53 5.04 2.46
C ASN A 113 15.51 5.91 3.22
N PHE A 114 14.34 5.38 3.50
CA PHE A 114 13.29 6.15 4.16
C PHE A 114 13.37 5.98 5.67
N PRO A 115 13.68 7.03 6.43
CA PRO A 115 13.69 6.93 7.89
C PRO A 115 12.26 6.78 8.42
N VAL A 116 12.07 5.86 9.35
CA VAL A 116 10.75 5.61 9.93
C VAL A 116 10.34 6.78 10.82
N PRO A 117 9.22 7.47 10.52
CA PRO A 117 8.75 8.54 11.39
C PRO A 117 8.40 8.03 12.79
N VAL A 118 8.58 8.90 13.78
CA VAL A 118 8.40 8.52 15.19
C VAL A 118 6.96 8.13 15.51
N GLU A 119 5.97 8.66 14.79
CA GLU A 119 4.56 8.36 15.02
C GLU A 119 4.11 7.02 14.49
N VAL A 120 4.95 6.35 13.67
CA VAL A 120 4.61 5.06 13.10
C VAL A 120 4.64 3.97 14.18
N ASP A 121 3.54 3.22 14.30
CA ASP A 121 3.44 2.12 15.26
C ASP A 121 3.00 0.81 14.62
N ARG A 122 2.74 0.79 13.32
CA ARG A 122 2.43 -0.41 12.54
C ARG A 122 3.18 -0.35 11.22
N VAL A 123 3.71 -1.49 10.78
CA VAL A 123 4.42 -1.59 9.51
C VAL A 123 3.82 -2.72 8.68
N TYR A 124 3.51 -2.42 7.43
CA TYR A 124 3.09 -3.41 6.46
C TYR A 124 4.23 -3.65 5.49
N PHE A 125 4.46 -4.91 5.17
CA PHE A 125 5.60 -5.33 4.38
C PHE A 125 5.16 -6.45 3.45
N PHE A 126 5.14 -6.17 2.14
CA PHE A 126 4.74 -7.18 1.16
C PHE A 126 5.64 -7.10 -0.06
N ASN A 127 6.69 -7.92 -0.07
CA ASN A 127 7.63 -8.07 -1.19
C ASN A 127 8.21 -6.78 -1.77
N PRO A 128 8.55 -5.76 -0.95
CA PRO A 128 9.19 -4.56 -1.51
C PRO A 128 10.66 -4.79 -1.86
N PHE A 129 11.27 -5.88 -1.36
CA PHE A 129 12.68 -6.21 -1.57
C PHE A 129 12.84 -7.65 -2.04
N SER A 130 14.01 -7.97 -2.62
CA SER A 130 14.38 -9.35 -2.87
C SER A 130 14.75 -10.04 -1.55
N LEU A 131 14.81 -11.36 -1.57
CA LEU A 131 15.23 -12.12 -0.39
C LEU A 131 16.61 -11.73 0.10
N GLU A 132 17.54 -11.47 -0.82
CA GLU A 132 18.89 -11.07 -0.42
C GLU A 132 18.87 -9.76 0.33
N THR A 133 18.08 -8.79 -0.13
CA THR A 133 17.96 -7.50 0.54
C THR A 133 17.40 -7.65 1.95
N VAL A 134 16.35 -8.44 2.09
CA VAL A 134 15.69 -8.65 3.38
C VAL A 134 16.61 -9.34 4.38
N SER A 135 17.40 -10.34 3.93
CA SER A 135 18.24 -11.11 4.83
C SER A 135 19.38 -10.30 5.46
N TYR A 136 19.71 -9.15 4.90
CA TYR A 136 20.74 -8.27 5.46
C TYR A 136 20.17 -7.10 6.28
N THR A 137 18.88 -7.07 6.39
CA THR A 137 18.18 -6.02 7.13
C THR A 137 17.74 -6.55 8.48
#